data_482d58e8632435cff7f9d2d090d17e73
#
_entry.id   482d58e8632435cff7f9d2d090d17e73
#
_cell.length_a   1.000
_cell.length_b   1.000
_cell.length_c   1.000
_cell.angle_alpha   90.00
_cell.angle_beta   90.00
_cell.angle_gamma   90.00
#
_symmetry.space_group_name_H-M   'P 1'
#
loop_
_entity.id
_entity.type
_entity.pdbx_description
1 polymer ?
#
loop_
_entity_poly.entity_id
_entity_poly.type
_entity_poly.pdbx_seq_one_letter_code
_entity_poly.pdbx_strand_id
1 'polypeptide(L)'
;MKVLKNLSLMVLLALAFAGCRGKSSQLADFNKQLYAPEYASGFKIERADGRQSVLVSVMNPWQGADSVTTRLFISRNGEPVPEGFDGQVLEGDAQRIVAMSSTHIAMLDAIGETARVVGVSGLDYISNPDIQARRDSIGDVGYEGNINYELLLSLDPDLVLLFGVNG
;
A
#
# COMPACT_ATOMS: atom_id res chain seq x y z
N MET A 1 45.20 31.30 12.53
CA MET A 1 44.71 30.09 13.24
C MET A 1 43.17 29.97 13.28
N LYS A 2 42.39 31.05 13.50
CA LYS A 2 40.91 30.97 13.53
C LYS A 2 40.25 30.61 12.18
N VAL A 3 40.78 31.12 11.06
CA VAL A 3 40.22 30.88 9.71
C VAL A 3 40.41 29.42 9.29
N LEU A 4 41.53 28.80 9.61
CA LEU A 4 41.82 27.39 9.29
C LEU A 4 40.90 26.42 10.08
N LYS A 5 40.57 26.79 11.33
CA LYS A 5 39.68 26.01 12.19
C LYS A 5 38.21 26.05 11.71
N ASN A 6 37.78 27.21 11.21
CA ASN A 6 36.45 27.39 10.64
C ASN A 6 36.29 26.68 9.28
N LEU A 7 37.35 26.65 8.46
CA LEU A 7 37.40 25.94 7.20
C LEU A 7 37.32 24.43 7.41
N SER A 8 38.04 23.89 8.40
CA SER A 8 38.01 22.47 8.78
C SER A 8 36.65 22.03 9.30
N LEU A 9 35.97 22.89 10.07
CA LEU A 9 34.62 22.62 10.59
C LEU A 9 33.59 22.60 9.47
N MET A 10 33.72 23.50 8.47
CA MET A 10 32.82 23.54 7.30
C MET A 10 32.97 22.31 6.40
N VAL A 11 34.20 21.82 6.21
CA VAL A 11 34.48 20.60 5.43
C VAL A 11 33.93 19.36 6.15
N LEU A 12 34.04 19.31 7.48
CA LEU A 12 33.49 18.20 8.29
C LEU A 12 31.96 18.19 8.23
N LEU A 13 31.31 19.36 8.24
CA LEU A 13 29.85 19.48 8.11
C LEU A 13 29.37 19.10 6.70
N ALA A 14 30.14 19.43 5.66
CA ALA A 14 29.78 19.05 4.28
C ALA A 14 29.87 17.53 4.03
N LEU A 15 30.79 16.83 4.71
CA LEU A 15 30.96 15.38 4.65
C LEU A 15 29.80 14.63 5.40
N ALA A 16 29.16 15.26 6.38
CA ALA A 16 28.02 14.68 7.09
C ALA A 16 26.74 14.65 6.24
N PHE A 17 26.61 15.47 5.20
CA PHE A 17 25.50 15.46 4.24
C PHE A 17 25.72 14.51 3.04
N ALA A 18 26.87 13.87 2.92
CA ALA A 18 27.07 12.76 1.98
C ALA A 18 26.45 11.45 2.50
N GLY A 19 25.37 11.57 3.32
CA GLY A 19 24.63 10.47 3.91
C GLY A 19 23.94 9.63 2.84
N CYS A 20 24.23 8.39 2.89
CA CYS A 20 23.57 7.21 2.34
C CYS A 20 22.38 7.49 1.39
N ARG A 21 22.67 7.81 0.15
CA ARG A 21 21.77 7.49 -0.94
C ARG A 21 21.78 5.96 -1.04
N GLY A 22 20.82 5.31 -0.39
CA GLY A 22 20.61 3.88 -0.56
C GLY A 22 20.58 3.60 -2.06
N LYS A 23 21.36 2.60 -2.51
CA LYS A 23 21.31 2.19 -3.93
C LYS A 23 19.87 1.98 -4.29
N SER A 24 19.35 2.69 -5.31
CA SER A 24 18.05 2.40 -5.89
C SER A 24 18.07 0.94 -6.33
N SER A 25 17.08 0.18 -5.88
CA SER A 25 16.88 -1.19 -6.37
C SER A 25 16.25 -1.12 -7.77
N GLN A 26 16.58 -2.08 -8.62
CA GLN A 26 15.86 -2.29 -9.86
C GLN A 26 14.69 -3.24 -9.61
N LEU A 27 13.65 -3.17 -10.44
CA LEU A 27 12.51 -4.07 -10.34
C LEU A 27 12.94 -5.55 -10.45
N ALA A 28 13.94 -5.84 -11.27
CA ALA A 28 14.51 -7.18 -11.45
C ALA A 28 15.18 -7.77 -10.20
N ASP A 29 15.54 -6.95 -9.21
CA ASP A 29 16.11 -7.41 -7.93
C ASP A 29 15.05 -8.11 -7.06
N PHE A 30 13.75 -7.83 -7.28
CA PHE A 30 12.64 -8.46 -6.59
C PHE A 30 12.34 -9.84 -7.20
N ASN A 31 13.14 -10.83 -6.84
CA ASN A 31 13.07 -12.18 -7.40
C ASN A 31 13.04 -13.28 -6.31
N LYS A 32 13.11 -12.90 -5.04
CA LYS A 32 13.03 -13.85 -3.92
C LYS A 32 11.58 -13.98 -3.47
N GLN A 33 10.97 -15.10 -3.80
CA GLN A 33 9.59 -15.38 -3.41
C GLN A 33 9.45 -15.48 -1.88
N LEU A 34 8.55 -14.68 -1.29
CA LEU A 34 8.24 -14.68 0.13
C LEU A 34 7.15 -15.68 0.49
N TYR A 35 6.23 -15.91 -0.41
CA TYR A 35 5.08 -16.77 -0.23
C TYR A 35 4.77 -17.52 -1.53
N ALA A 36 4.67 -18.84 -1.42
CA ALA A 36 4.24 -19.72 -2.50
C ALA A 36 2.84 -20.22 -2.17
N PRO A 37 1.79 -19.69 -2.83
CA PRO A 37 0.43 -20.16 -2.57
C PRO A 37 0.29 -21.62 -3.04
N GLU A 38 -0.38 -22.42 -2.22
CA GLU A 38 -0.61 -23.84 -2.51
C GLU A 38 -1.72 -24.05 -3.55
N TYR A 39 -2.78 -23.23 -3.47
CA TYR A 39 -3.98 -23.38 -4.30
C TYR A 39 -4.22 -22.19 -5.24
N ALA A 40 -3.80 -20.99 -4.86
CA ALA A 40 -4.00 -19.80 -5.66
C ALA A 40 -2.88 -19.65 -6.69
N SER A 41 -3.26 -19.28 -7.90
CA SER A 41 -2.33 -18.91 -8.96
C SER A 41 -2.63 -17.48 -9.44
N GLY A 42 -1.74 -16.88 -10.21
CA GLY A 42 -1.98 -15.56 -10.77
C GLY A 42 -1.49 -14.40 -9.90
N PHE A 43 -0.82 -14.66 -8.77
CA PHE A 43 -0.09 -13.62 -8.06
C PHE A 43 1.26 -14.12 -7.52
N LYS A 44 2.15 -13.17 -7.25
CA LYS A 44 3.45 -13.39 -6.62
C LYS A 44 3.68 -12.35 -5.55
N ILE A 45 4.36 -12.75 -4.48
CA ILE A 45 4.85 -11.86 -3.43
C ILE A 45 6.36 -12.07 -3.34
N GLU A 46 7.11 -11.05 -3.72
CA GLU A 46 8.56 -11.13 -3.90
C GLU A 46 9.27 -10.02 -3.14
N ARG A 47 10.53 -10.27 -2.80
CA ARG A 47 11.42 -9.32 -2.13
C ARG A 47 12.80 -9.33 -2.78
N ALA A 48 13.50 -8.21 -2.72
CA ALA A 48 14.91 -8.15 -3.07
C ALA A 48 15.78 -8.53 -1.86
N ASP A 49 16.96 -9.11 -2.12
CA ASP A 49 17.90 -9.45 -1.05
C ASP A 49 18.34 -8.22 -0.25
N GLY A 50 18.33 -8.35 1.07
CA GLY A 50 18.67 -7.27 1.99
C GLY A 50 17.66 -6.14 2.10
N ARG A 51 16.48 -6.27 1.45
CA ARG A 51 15.38 -5.31 1.52
C ARG A 51 14.24 -5.83 2.38
N GLN A 52 13.48 -4.90 2.98
CA GLN A 52 12.25 -5.22 3.74
C GLN A 52 11.00 -4.97 2.91
N SER A 53 11.09 -4.11 1.91
CA SER A 53 10.01 -3.80 0.97
C SER A 53 9.61 -5.02 0.15
N VAL A 54 8.34 -5.06 -0.23
CA VAL A 54 7.70 -6.21 -0.88
C VAL A 54 7.08 -5.76 -2.20
N LEU A 55 7.26 -6.58 -3.22
CA LEU A 55 6.58 -6.44 -4.51
C LEU A 55 5.49 -7.50 -4.61
N VAL A 56 4.26 -7.06 -4.79
CA VAL A 56 3.12 -7.91 -5.13
C VAL A 56 2.83 -7.73 -6.61
N SER A 57 2.81 -8.83 -7.36
CA SER A 57 2.45 -8.84 -8.78
C SER A 57 1.23 -9.71 -8.98
N VAL A 58 0.18 -9.17 -9.60
CA VAL A 58 -1.05 -9.89 -9.94
C VAL A 58 -1.14 -10.00 -11.45
N MET A 59 -1.18 -11.23 -11.94
CA MET A 59 -1.23 -11.56 -13.37
C MET A 59 -2.68 -11.85 -13.77
N ASN A 60 -3.10 -11.26 -14.88
CA ASN A 60 -4.44 -11.44 -15.42
C ASN A 60 -5.53 -11.17 -14.36
N PRO A 61 -5.58 -9.96 -13.76
CA PRO A 61 -6.35 -9.66 -12.56
C PRO A 61 -7.88 -9.69 -12.72
N TRP A 62 -8.39 -9.79 -13.95
CA TRP A 62 -9.83 -9.94 -14.22
C TRP A 62 -10.08 -10.93 -15.34
N GLN A 63 -11.31 -11.40 -15.47
CA GLN A 63 -11.72 -12.30 -16.52
C GLN A 63 -11.55 -11.63 -17.91
N GLY A 64 -10.86 -12.32 -18.81
CA GLY A 64 -10.53 -11.80 -20.14
C GLY A 64 -9.27 -10.93 -20.20
N ALA A 65 -8.62 -10.66 -19.07
CA ALA A 65 -7.28 -10.09 -19.09
C ALA A 65 -6.30 -11.14 -19.63
N ASP A 66 -5.53 -10.77 -20.65
CA ASP A 66 -4.46 -11.60 -21.20
C ASP A 66 -3.16 -10.82 -21.21
N SER A 67 -2.13 -11.41 -20.63
CA SER A 67 -0.80 -10.78 -20.49
C SER A 67 -0.79 -9.45 -19.71
N VAL A 68 -1.80 -9.20 -18.88
CA VAL A 68 -1.86 -8.03 -17.99
C VAL A 68 -1.23 -8.37 -16.64
N THR A 69 -0.36 -7.50 -16.17
CA THR A 69 0.20 -7.59 -14.81
C THR A 69 0.03 -6.26 -14.10
N THR A 70 -0.63 -6.28 -12.95
CA THR A 70 -0.68 -5.13 -12.04
C THR A 70 0.28 -5.34 -10.88
N ARG A 71 0.86 -4.25 -10.36
CA ARG A 71 1.87 -4.31 -9.32
C ARG A 71 1.55 -3.36 -8.18
N LEU A 72 1.84 -3.83 -6.97
CA LEU A 72 1.84 -3.02 -5.76
C LEU A 72 3.21 -3.15 -5.11
N PHE A 73 3.86 -2.03 -4.88
CA PHE A 73 5.09 -1.97 -4.09
C PHE A 73 4.74 -1.51 -2.68
N ILE A 74 5.06 -2.33 -1.67
CA ILE A 74 4.89 -1.99 -0.27
C ILE A 74 6.26 -1.56 0.26
N SER A 75 6.47 -0.24 0.35
CA SER A 75 7.70 0.35 0.88
C SER A 75 7.76 0.14 2.38
N ARG A 76 8.89 -0.35 2.88
CA ARG A 76 9.15 -0.53 4.31
C ARG A 76 10.44 0.19 4.70
N ASN A 77 10.47 0.74 5.91
CA ASN A 77 11.64 1.43 6.46
C ASN A 77 12.16 2.60 5.60
N GLY A 78 11.27 3.24 4.83
CA GLY A 78 11.66 4.33 3.94
C GLY A 78 12.52 3.88 2.75
N GLU A 79 12.49 2.60 2.40
CA GLU A 79 13.20 2.10 1.23
C GLU A 79 12.61 2.70 -0.06
N PRO A 80 13.46 3.18 -0.97
CA PRO A 80 12.99 3.83 -2.18
C PRO A 80 12.29 2.85 -3.11
N VAL A 81 11.29 3.36 -3.81
CA VAL A 81 10.62 2.65 -4.90
C VAL A 81 11.65 2.27 -5.98
N PRO A 82 11.59 1.06 -6.56
CA PRO A 82 12.48 0.64 -7.63
C PRO A 82 12.43 1.58 -8.84
N GLU A 83 13.59 1.77 -9.47
CA GLU A 83 13.66 2.59 -10.68
C GLU A 83 12.80 1.97 -11.81
N GLY A 84 12.01 2.80 -12.48
CA GLY A 84 11.10 2.37 -13.54
C GLY A 84 9.86 1.60 -13.08
N PHE A 85 9.53 1.64 -11.78
CA PHE A 85 8.31 1.05 -11.27
C PHE A 85 7.07 1.81 -11.78
N ASP A 86 6.09 1.06 -12.30
CA ASP A 86 4.89 1.57 -12.95
C ASP A 86 3.58 1.18 -12.22
N GLY A 87 3.68 0.63 -11.02
CA GLY A 87 2.54 0.18 -10.22
C GLY A 87 2.10 1.16 -9.14
N GLN A 88 1.26 0.67 -8.24
CA GLN A 88 0.83 1.40 -7.05
C GLN A 88 1.87 1.27 -5.94
N VAL A 89 1.96 2.30 -5.10
CA VAL A 89 2.88 2.32 -3.95
C VAL A 89 2.05 2.47 -2.67
N LEU A 90 2.33 1.60 -1.71
CA LEU A 90 1.85 1.72 -0.33
C LEU A 90 3.05 1.95 0.57
N GLU A 91 3.03 3.02 1.35
CA GLU A 91 4.09 3.33 2.30
C GLU A 91 3.78 2.72 3.67
N GLY A 92 4.57 1.72 4.05
CA GLY A 92 4.37 0.99 5.29
C GLY A 92 3.17 0.04 5.26
N ASP A 93 2.59 -0.18 6.43
CA ASP A 93 1.37 -0.97 6.58
C ASP A 93 0.14 -0.04 6.54
N ALA A 94 -0.87 -0.39 5.75
CA ALA A 94 -2.11 0.35 5.71
C ALA A 94 -2.75 0.41 7.11
N GLN A 95 -2.92 1.62 7.66
CA GLN A 95 -3.56 1.87 8.95
C GLN A 95 -4.99 2.36 8.79
N ARG A 96 -5.29 2.96 7.64
CA ARG A 96 -6.57 3.59 7.31
C ARG A 96 -7.10 3.01 6.02
N ILE A 97 -8.08 2.12 6.13
CA ILE A 97 -8.62 1.37 5.00
C ILE A 97 -10.05 1.80 4.70
N VAL A 98 -10.34 2.10 3.46
CA VAL A 98 -11.71 2.22 2.95
C VAL A 98 -12.06 0.97 2.18
N ALA A 99 -13.14 0.29 2.58
CA ALA A 99 -13.61 -0.96 1.98
C ALA A 99 -14.91 -0.73 1.20
N MET A 100 -14.83 -0.78 -0.12
CA MET A 100 -15.96 -0.48 -1.02
C MET A 100 -16.90 -1.67 -1.24
N SER A 101 -16.83 -2.70 -0.38
CA SER A 101 -17.70 -3.87 -0.45
C SER A 101 -17.77 -4.59 0.89
N SER A 102 -18.91 -5.18 1.22
CA SER A 102 -19.06 -6.10 2.35
C SER A 102 -18.14 -7.31 2.25
N THR A 103 -17.78 -7.75 1.05
CA THR A 103 -16.79 -8.82 0.83
C THR A 103 -15.40 -8.41 1.32
N HIS A 104 -14.99 -7.16 1.08
CA HIS A 104 -13.71 -6.64 1.59
C HIS A 104 -13.71 -6.60 3.12
N ILE A 105 -14.83 -6.23 3.74
CA ILE A 105 -14.96 -6.28 5.19
C ILE A 105 -14.81 -7.71 5.72
N ALA A 106 -15.44 -8.69 5.09
CA ALA A 106 -15.31 -10.09 5.47
C ALA A 106 -13.86 -10.61 5.34
N MET A 107 -13.12 -10.16 4.33
CA MET A 107 -11.70 -10.49 4.17
C MET A 107 -10.85 -9.86 5.28
N LEU A 108 -11.09 -8.59 5.62
CA LEU A 108 -10.40 -7.91 6.71
C LEU A 108 -10.72 -8.52 8.07
N ASP A 109 -11.96 -8.95 8.27
CA ASP A 109 -12.41 -9.67 9.48
C ASP A 109 -11.68 -11.02 9.62
N ALA A 110 -11.59 -11.78 8.54
CA ALA A 110 -10.91 -13.08 8.52
C ALA A 110 -9.42 -13.00 8.93
N ILE A 111 -8.78 -11.85 8.74
CA ILE A 111 -7.39 -11.61 9.14
C ILE A 111 -7.26 -10.74 10.40
N GLY A 112 -8.38 -10.38 11.06
CA GLY A 112 -8.40 -9.60 12.30
C GLY A 112 -8.09 -8.11 12.14
N GLU A 113 -8.28 -7.53 10.95
CA GLU A 113 -7.86 -6.16 10.62
C GLU A 113 -9.04 -5.18 10.44
N THR A 114 -10.24 -5.53 10.92
CA THR A 114 -11.43 -4.64 10.87
C THR A 114 -11.20 -3.31 11.58
N ALA A 115 -10.33 -3.28 12.62
CA ALA A 115 -10.02 -2.08 13.38
C ALA A 115 -9.43 -0.94 12.51
N ARG A 116 -8.80 -1.28 11.37
CA ARG A 116 -8.20 -0.33 10.43
C ARG A 116 -9.21 0.29 9.47
N VAL A 117 -10.45 -0.21 9.44
CA VAL A 117 -11.49 0.33 8.56
C VAL A 117 -11.95 1.69 9.07
N VAL A 118 -11.80 2.71 8.23
CA VAL A 118 -12.22 4.09 8.49
C VAL A 118 -13.39 4.53 7.61
N GLY A 119 -13.68 3.81 6.54
CA GLY A 119 -14.79 4.09 5.65
C GLY A 119 -15.28 2.85 4.92
N VAL A 120 -16.54 2.85 4.56
CA VAL A 120 -17.21 1.75 3.84
C VAL A 120 -18.16 2.30 2.79
N SER A 121 -18.50 1.47 1.83
CA SER A 121 -19.57 1.72 0.87
C SER A 121 -20.88 1.16 1.40
N GLY A 122 -21.85 2.03 1.69
CA GLY A 122 -23.18 1.65 2.13
C GLY A 122 -23.20 1.01 3.53
N LEU A 123 -22.93 1.79 4.55
CA LEU A 123 -22.82 1.34 5.94
C LEU A 123 -24.03 0.55 6.45
N ASP A 124 -25.23 0.84 5.94
CA ASP A 124 -26.47 0.12 6.27
C ASP A 124 -26.49 -1.32 5.78
N TYR A 125 -25.67 -1.66 4.80
CA TYR A 125 -25.57 -3.02 4.24
C TYR A 125 -24.43 -3.85 4.87
N ILE A 126 -23.67 -3.27 5.78
CA ILE A 126 -22.58 -3.96 6.47
C ILE A 126 -23.10 -4.60 7.76
N SER A 127 -23.12 -5.92 7.83
CA SER A 127 -23.60 -6.68 9.00
C SER A 127 -22.50 -7.06 9.99
N ASN A 128 -21.23 -6.76 9.69
CA ASN A 128 -20.11 -7.09 10.57
C ASN A 128 -20.25 -6.37 11.91
N PRO A 129 -20.20 -7.10 13.07
CA PRO A 129 -20.48 -6.52 14.38
C PRO A 129 -19.45 -5.45 14.81
N ASP A 130 -18.16 -5.61 14.45
CA ASP A 130 -17.12 -4.65 14.81
C ASP A 130 -17.31 -3.31 14.07
N ILE A 131 -17.73 -3.39 12.81
CA ILE A 131 -18.05 -2.21 12.01
C ILE A 131 -19.29 -1.53 12.58
N GLN A 132 -20.35 -2.28 12.91
CA GLN A 132 -21.56 -1.74 13.47
C GLN A 132 -21.35 -1.13 14.86
N ALA A 133 -20.50 -1.70 15.70
CA ALA A 133 -20.16 -1.15 17.02
C ALA A 133 -19.45 0.22 16.91
N ARG A 134 -18.77 0.49 15.79
CA ARG A 134 -18.06 1.76 15.53
C ARG A 134 -18.74 2.63 14.47
N ARG A 135 -20.01 2.36 14.19
CA ARG A 135 -20.80 2.98 13.11
C ARG A 135 -20.65 4.52 13.07
N ASP A 136 -20.70 5.17 14.22
CA ASP A 136 -20.66 6.64 14.32
C ASP A 136 -19.28 7.24 13.99
N SER A 137 -18.24 6.40 13.93
CA SER A 137 -16.86 6.79 13.62
C SER A 137 -16.37 6.31 12.25
N ILE A 138 -17.19 5.57 11.52
CA ILE A 138 -16.88 5.06 10.18
C ILE A 138 -17.61 5.90 9.13
N GLY A 139 -16.88 6.40 8.15
CA GLY A 139 -17.45 7.16 7.04
C GLY A 139 -18.24 6.26 6.07
N ASP A 140 -19.50 6.63 5.77
CA ASP A 140 -20.20 6.04 4.64
C ASP A 140 -19.90 6.84 3.38
N VAL A 141 -19.01 6.32 2.55
CA VAL A 141 -18.55 6.99 1.32
C VAL A 141 -19.54 6.80 0.15
N GLY A 142 -20.68 6.20 0.39
CA GLY A 142 -21.67 5.94 -0.66
C GLY A 142 -21.31 4.76 -1.55
N TYR A 143 -22.08 4.54 -2.60
CA TYR A 143 -21.91 3.39 -3.49
C TYR A 143 -22.25 3.75 -4.95
N GLU A 144 -21.69 2.99 -5.89
CA GLU A 144 -21.87 3.13 -7.34
C GLU A 144 -21.70 4.58 -7.83
N GLY A 145 -22.64 5.14 -8.58
CA GLY A 145 -22.55 6.51 -9.12
C GLY A 145 -22.66 7.65 -8.09
N ASN A 146 -22.82 7.34 -6.79
CA ASN A 146 -23.03 8.30 -5.70
C ASN A 146 -21.91 8.29 -4.67
N ILE A 147 -20.65 8.11 -5.09
CA ILE A 147 -19.51 8.15 -4.19
C ILE A 147 -19.26 9.58 -3.71
N ASN A 148 -19.19 9.76 -2.39
CA ASN A 148 -18.80 11.02 -1.76
C ASN A 148 -17.27 11.14 -1.73
N TYR A 149 -16.70 11.71 -2.79
CA TYR A 149 -15.24 11.87 -2.92
C TYR A 149 -14.66 12.83 -1.88
N GLU A 150 -15.42 13.83 -1.43
CA GLU A 150 -14.95 14.76 -0.38
C GLU A 150 -14.76 14.03 0.95
N LEU A 151 -15.74 13.21 1.33
CA LEU A 151 -15.62 12.37 2.52
C LEU A 151 -14.50 11.35 2.36
N LEU A 152 -14.42 10.66 1.21
CA LEU A 152 -13.35 9.69 0.93
C LEU A 152 -11.96 10.31 1.12
N LEU A 153 -11.73 11.50 0.57
CA LEU A 153 -10.46 12.22 0.72
C LEU A 153 -10.23 12.69 2.16
N SER A 154 -11.28 13.14 2.85
CA SER A 154 -11.17 13.61 4.25
C SER A 154 -10.86 12.48 5.23
N LEU A 155 -11.19 11.25 4.90
CA LEU A 155 -10.82 10.07 5.66
C LEU A 155 -9.33 9.74 5.55
N ASP A 156 -8.59 10.38 4.63
CA ASP A 156 -7.15 10.21 4.42
C ASP A 156 -6.72 8.72 4.45
N PRO A 157 -7.27 7.88 3.54
CA PRO A 157 -6.98 6.46 3.54
C PRO A 157 -5.62 6.13 2.94
N ASP A 158 -4.89 5.21 3.57
CA ASP A 158 -3.68 4.61 3.00
C ASP A 158 -4.02 3.62 1.88
N LEU A 159 -5.20 2.98 1.97
CA LEU A 159 -5.65 1.94 1.07
C LEU A 159 -7.15 2.02 0.84
N VAL A 160 -7.53 1.98 -0.43
CA VAL A 160 -8.94 1.82 -0.85
C VAL A 160 -9.09 0.49 -1.57
N LEU A 161 -9.91 -0.40 -1.01
CA LEU A 161 -10.23 -1.69 -1.63
C LEU A 161 -11.44 -1.52 -2.54
N LEU A 162 -11.21 -1.68 -3.83
CA LEU A 162 -12.23 -1.58 -4.87
C LEU A 162 -12.47 -2.95 -5.51
N PHE A 163 -13.66 -3.13 -6.08
CA PHE A 163 -13.90 -4.22 -7.03
C PHE A 163 -14.16 -3.60 -8.42
N GLY A 164 -13.57 -4.22 -9.44
CA GLY A 164 -13.82 -3.82 -10.81
C GLY A 164 -15.08 -4.50 -11.32
N VAL A 165 -16.04 -3.73 -11.81
CA VAL A 165 -17.13 -4.24 -12.65
C VAL A 165 -16.80 -3.83 -14.07
N ASN A 166 -16.61 -4.82 -14.95
CA ASN A 166 -16.54 -4.53 -16.38
C ASN A 166 -17.93 -4.02 -16.81
N GLY A 167 -18.02 -2.74 -17.13
CA GLY A 167 -19.15 -2.14 -17.81
C GLY A 167 -19.05 -2.38 -19.31
#